data_00f27434d3f541745e859c97a1df8a00
#
_entry.id   00f27434d3f541745e859c97a1df8a00
#
_cell.length_a   1.000
_cell.length_b   1.000
_cell.length_c   1.000
_cell.angle_alpha   90.00
_cell.angle_beta   90.00
_cell.angle_gamma   90.00
#
_symmetry.space_group_name_H-M   'P 1'
#
loop_
_entity.id
_entity.type
_entity.pdbx_description
1 polymer ?
#
loop_
_entity_poly.entity_id
_entity_poly.type
_entity_poly.pdbx_seq_one_letter_code
_entity_poly.pdbx_strand_id
1 'polypeptide(L)'
;MEHYSSSVQETEALGRALAQHLTPGTVVAFTGDLGAGKTAFVRGMAQGLGIGQRVTSPTFTIVNEYEGGRLPLFHFDMYRLGSADDLFDIGWEDFLRRGGVCAVEWSETVQEALDADTIYVDIRRGAEDNQRVLTIRGPGFEALSLGKEGAR
;
A
#
# COMPACT_ATOMS: atom_id res chain seq x y z
N MET A 1 -3.54 -12.79 7.02
CA MET A 1 -2.57 -13.01 8.10
C MET A 1 -2.37 -11.70 8.84
N GLU A 2 -2.40 -11.76 10.16
CA GLU A 2 -2.24 -10.58 11.00
C GLU A 2 -0.79 -10.34 11.39
N HIS A 3 -0.42 -9.08 11.43
CA HIS A 3 0.88 -8.63 11.90
C HIS A 3 0.68 -7.48 12.87
N TYR A 4 1.61 -7.34 13.81
CA TYR A 4 1.54 -6.29 14.83
C TYR A 4 2.72 -5.36 14.69
N SER A 5 2.46 -4.07 14.87
CA SER A 5 3.47 -3.03 14.83
C SER A 5 3.34 -2.15 16.07
N SER A 6 4.45 -1.80 16.68
CA SER A 6 4.49 -0.94 17.86
C SER A 6 5.15 0.41 17.57
N SER A 7 5.51 0.67 16.32
CA SER A 7 6.18 1.92 15.96
C SER A 7 6.03 2.18 14.46
N VAL A 8 6.28 3.43 14.06
CA VAL A 8 6.34 3.79 12.64
C VAL A 8 7.41 2.96 11.93
N GLN A 9 8.55 2.77 12.58
CA GLN A 9 9.65 1.99 12.01
C GLN A 9 9.26 0.54 11.75
N GLU A 10 8.50 -0.06 12.65
CA GLU A 10 8.02 -1.43 12.46
C GLU A 10 7.00 -1.52 11.32
N THR A 11 6.14 -0.51 11.20
CA THR A 11 5.19 -0.46 10.08
C THR A 11 5.93 -0.32 8.75
N GLU A 12 6.96 0.53 8.70
CA GLU A 12 7.81 0.66 7.51
C GLU A 12 8.52 -0.66 7.20
N ALA A 13 9.00 -1.37 8.22
CA ALA A 13 9.66 -2.66 8.02
C ALA A 13 8.74 -3.69 7.38
N LEU A 14 7.47 -3.71 7.77
CA LEU A 14 6.49 -4.59 7.15
C LEU A 14 6.26 -4.22 5.69
N GLY A 15 6.22 -2.93 5.37
CA GLY A 15 6.12 -2.47 3.99
C GLY A 15 7.32 -2.88 3.15
N ARG A 16 8.54 -2.77 3.71
CA ARG A 16 9.75 -3.22 3.03
C ARG A 16 9.71 -4.72 2.73
N ALA A 17 9.24 -5.50 3.69
CA ALA A 17 9.15 -6.95 3.54
C ALA A 17 8.14 -7.32 2.44
N LEU A 18 6.98 -6.67 2.44
CA LEU A 18 5.98 -6.92 1.39
C LEU A 18 6.55 -6.59 0.01
N ALA A 19 7.29 -5.49 -0.11
CA ALA A 19 7.82 -5.04 -1.40
C ALA A 19 8.71 -6.07 -2.08
N GLN A 20 9.37 -6.94 -1.32
CA GLN A 20 10.22 -7.99 -1.88
C GLN A 20 9.44 -9.02 -2.69
N HIS A 21 8.14 -9.09 -2.49
CA HIS A 21 7.28 -10.09 -3.14
C HIS A 21 6.43 -9.50 -4.26
N LEU A 22 6.56 -8.21 -4.54
CA LEU A 22 5.72 -7.54 -5.54
C LEU A 22 6.30 -7.69 -6.93
N THR A 23 5.40 -7.79 -7.91
CA THR A 23 5.73 -7.95 -9.32
C THR A 23 5.09 -6.83 -10.13
N PRO A 24 5.54 -6.61 -11.39
CA PRO A 24 4.95 -5.55 -12.22
C PRO A 24 3.44 -5.70 -12.36
N GLY A 25 2.72 -4.61 -12.19
CA GLY A 25 1.27 -4.57 -12.33
C GLY A 25 0.50 -4.93 -11.07
N THR A 26 1.18 -5.19 -9.96
CA THR A 26 0.51 -5.51 -8.69
C THR A 26 -0.20 -4.28 -8.13
N VAL A 27 -1.42 -4.49 -7.63
CA VAL A 27 -2.18 -3.46 -6.91
C VAL A 27 -2.23 -3.84 -5.44
N VAL A 28 -1.86 -2.89 -4.58
CA VAL A 28 -1.96 -3.03 -3.13
C VAL A 28 -2.98 -2.00 -2.65
N ALA A 29 -4.09 -2.48 -2.13
CA ALA A 29 -5.21 -1.63 -1.71
C ALA A 29 -5.25 -1.55 -0.19
N PHE A 30 -5.36 -0.34 0.34
CA PHE A 30 -5.33 -0.08 1.77
C PHE A 30 -6.72 0.27 2.29
N THR A 31 -7.06 -0.33 3.42
CA THR A 31 -8.27 -0.01 4.18
C THR A 31 -7.88 0.21 5.64
N GLY A 32 -8.85 0.60 6.46
CA GLY A 32 -8.66 0.73 7.89
C GLY A 32 -8.80 2.16 8.39
N ASP A 33 -8.29 2.41 9.59
CA ASP A 33 -8.50 3.67 10.28
C ASP A 33 -7.71 4.82 9.66
N LEU A 34 -8.33 6.00 9.65
CA LEU A 34 -7.66 7.22 9.26
C LEU A 34 -6.46 7.47 10.19
N GLY A 35 -5.32 7.80 9.62
CA GLY A 35 -4.12 8.08 10.40
C GLY A 35 -3.49 6.86 11.03
N ALA A 36 -3.85 5.66 10.58
CA ALA A 36 -3.33 4.42 11.17
C ALA A 36 -1.95 4.01 10.66
N GLY A 37 -1.35 4.77 9.74
CA GLY A 37 0.01 4.47 9.29
C GLY A 37 0.09 3.95 7.86
N LYS A 38 -0.94 4.18 7.05
CA LYS A 38 -0.94 3.74 5.64
C LYS A 38 0.23 4.35 4.87
N THR A 39 0.49 5.64 5.07
CA THR A 39 1.61 6.32 4.41
C THR A 39 2.96 5.76 4.89
N ALA A 40 3.08 5.42 6.16
CA ALA A 40 4.31 4.80 6.69
C ALA A 40 4.56 3.44 6.02
N PHE A 41 3.51 2.66 5.83
CA PHE A 41 3.62 1.37 5.15
C PHE A 41 4.07 1.57 3.69
N VAL A 42 3.47 2.53 2.98
CA VAL A 42 3.86 2.83 1.60
C VAL A 42 5.29 3.33 1.53
N ARG A 43 5.73 4.12 2.51
CA ARG A 43 7.12 4.57 2.61
C ARG A 43 8.06 3.36 2.70
N GLY A 44 7.68 2.36 3.51
CA GLY A 44 8.43 1.11 3.60
C GLY A 44 8.46 0.35 2.28
N MET A 45 7.33 0.31 1.57
CA MET A 45 7.27 -0.31 0.24
C MET A 45 8.25 0.36 -0.72
N ALA A 46 8.29 1.69 -0.74
CA ALA A 46 9.21 2.43 -1.59
C ALA A 46 10.65 2.08 -1.26
N GLN A 47 10.99 2.02 0.01
CA GLN A 47 12.33 1.63 0.46
C GLN A 47 12.67 0.21 -0.02
N GLY A 48 11.73 -0.72 0.11
CA GLY A 48 11.92 -2.10 -0.33
C GLY A 48 12.06 -2.24 -1.84
N LEU A 49 11.49 -1.32 -2.60
CA LEU A 49 11.65 -1.28 -4.05
C LEU A 49 12.94 -0.56 -4.47
N GLY A 50 13.68 0.01 -3.52
CA GLY A 50 14.91 0.72 -3.83
C GLY A 50 14.72 2.15 -4.30
N ILE A 51 13.55 2.73 -4.04
CA ILE A 51 13.24 4.11 -4.42
C ILE A 51 13.83 5.06 -3.40
N GLY A 52 14.66 5.99 -3.83
CA GLY A 52 15.31 6.95 -2.95
C GLY A 52 14.51 8.21 -2.68
N GLN A 53 13.43 8.42 -3.40
CA GLN A 53 12.62 9.61 -3.25
C GLN A 53 11.80 9.56 -1.96
N ARG A 54 11.55 10.73 -1.38
CA ARG A 54 10.73 10.82 -0.17
C ARG A 54 9.26 10.61 -0.51
N VAL A 55 8.64 9.67 0.16
CA VAL A 55 7.21 9.39 0.00
C VAL A 55 6.40 10.32 0.88
N THR A 56 5.46 11.03 0.27
CA THR A 56 4.51 11.90 0.97
C THR A 56 3.09 11.47 0.65
N SER A 57 2.14 11.89 1.48
CA SER A 57 0.73 11.56 1.24
C SER A 57 0.23 12.25 -0.03
N PRO A 58 -0.48 11.54 -0.92
CA PRO A 58 -1.04 12.13 -2.13
C PRO A 58 -2.42 12.76 -1.91
N THR A 59 -2.74 13.18 -0.69
CA THR A 59 -4.08 13.71 -0.35
C THR A 59 -4.51 14.84 -1.29
N PHE A 60 -3.60 15.73 -1.66
CA PHE A 60 -3.92 16.88 -2.51
C PHE A 60 -3.59 16.64 -3.98
N THR A 61 -2.71 15.69 -4.28
CA THR A 61 -2.29 15.40 -5.66
C THR A 61 -3.06 14.25 -6.29
N ILE A 62 -3.76 13.47 -5.47
CA ILE A 62 -4.50 12.25 -5.85
C ILE A 62 -3.54 11.12 -6.18
N VAL A 63 -2.52 11.34 -7.01
CA VAL A 63 -1.51 10.32 -7.30
C VAL A 63 -0.13 10.94 -7.26
N ASN A 64 0.80 10.26 -6.59
CA ASN A 64 2.23 10.57 -6.63
C ASN A 64 2.95 9.42 -7.33
N GLU A 65 3.89 9.74 -8.21
CA GLU A 65 4.67 8.76 -8.97
C GLU A 65 6.11 8.78 -8.50
N TYR A 66 6.64 7.61 -8.21
CA TYR A 66 8.02 7.45 -7.75
C TYR A 66 8.76 6.47 -8.65
N GLU A 67 9.97 6.83 -9.06
CA GLU A 67 10.79 6.01 -9.93
C GLU A 67 12.20 5.88 -9.36
N GLY A 68 13.04 5.08 -10.02
CA GLY A 68 14.42 4.91 -9.64
C GLY A 68 14.71 3.64 -8.86
N GLY A 69 13.70 2.84 -8.57
CA GLY A 69 13.87 1.55 -7.92
C GLY A 69 13.70 0.38 -8.86
N ARG A 70 13.54 -0.80 -8.27
CA ARG A 70 13.29 -2.04 -9.03
C ARG A 70 12.01 -1.98 -9.84
N LEU A 71 10.98 -1.36 -9.28
CA LEU A 71 9.70 -1.11 -9.94
C LEU A 71 9.26 0.31 -9.63
N PRO A 72 8.57 1.00 -10.56
CA PRO A 72 7.94 2.27 -10.21
C PRO A 72 6.82 2.06 -9.19
N LEU A 73 6.57 3.06 -8.38
CA LEU A 73 5.49 3.05 -7.40
C LEU A 73 4.54 4.19 -7.70
N PHE A 74 3.26 3.87 -7.85
CA PHE A 74 2.21 4.86 -8.05
C PHE A 74 1.32 4.85 -6.82
N HIS A 75 1.35 5.94 -6.06
CA HIS A 75 0.65 6.04 -4.78
C HIS A 75 -0.60 6.91 -4.96
N PHE A 76 -1.76 6.29 -4.80
CA PHE A 76 -3.07 6.94 -5.00
C PHE A 76 -3.76 7.16 -3.67
N ASP A 77 -4.45 8.30 -3.54
CA ASP A 77 -5.36 8.55 -2.44
C ASP A 77 -6.75 8.81 -3.01
N MET A 78 -7.66 7.88 -2.76
CA MET A 78 -9.00 7.92 -3.34
C MET A 78 -10.02 8.63 -2.45
N TYR A 79 -9.57 9.26 -1.36
CA TYR A 79 -10.47 9.91 -0.42
C TYR A 79 -11.40 10.95 -1.09
N ARG A 80 -10.86 11.67 -2.08
CA ARG A 80 -11.59 12.73 -2.78
C ARG A 80 -12.37 12.24 -3.99
N LEU A 81 -12.19 10.99 -4.39
CA LEU A 81 -12.90 10.43 -5.53
C LEU A 81 -14.19 9.79 -5.05
N GLY A 82 -15.26 9.97 -5.81
CA GLY A 82 -16.57 9.46 -5.43
C GLY A 82 -16.87 8.05 -5.90
N SER A 83 -16.10 7.57 -6.89
CA SER A 83 -16.41 6.27 -7.50
C SER A 83 -15.24 5.74 -8.31
N ALA A 84 -15.37 4.48 -8.74
CA ALA A 84 -14.39 3.86 -9.63
C ALA A 84 -14.29 4.61 -10.98
N ASP A 85 -15.38 5.20 -11.45
CA ASP A 85 -15.36 5.97 -12.71
C ASP A 85 -14.38 7.14 -12.61
N ASP A 86 -14.32 7.81 -11.47
CA ASP A 86 -13.36 8.89 -11.26
C ASP A 86 -11.93 8.39 -11.36
N LEU A 87 -11.66 7.18 -10.86
CA LEU A 87 -10.34 6.58 -10.95
C LEU A 87 -9.98 6.26 -12.41
N PHE A 88 -10.93 5.73 -13.18
CA PHE A 88 -10.69 5.47 -14.60
C PHE A 88 -10.40 6.77 -15.36
N ASP A 89 -11.08 7.85 -14.99
CA ASP A 89 -10.90 9.16 -15.65
C ASP A 89 -9.49 9.72 -15.45
N ILE A 90 -8.81 9.39 -14.37
CA ILE A 90 -7.42 9.86 -14.14
C ILE A 90 -6.37 8.92 -14.76
N GLY A 91 -6.81 7.88 -15.51
CA GLY A 91 -5.89 7.03 -16.26
C GLY A 91 -5.50 5.74 -15.56
N TRP A 92 -6.36 5.19 -14.71
CA TRP A 92 -6.08 3.97 -13.95
C TRP A 92 -5.53 2.83 -14.82
N GLU A 93 -6.15 2.60 -15.97
CA GLU A 93 -5.73 1.51 -16.86
C GLU A 93 -4.32 1.72 -17.40
N ASP A 94 -3.95 2.98 -17.69
CA ASP A 94 -2.60 3.29 -18.14
C ASP A 94 -1.57 3.03 -17.06
N PHE A 95 -1.89 3.39 -15.80
CA PHE A 95 -0.99 3.11 -14.68
C PHE A 95 -0.77 1.61 -14.52
N LEU A 96 -1.83 0.81 -14.64
CA LEU A 96 -1.70 -0.65 -14.54
C LEU A 96 -0.76 -1.21 -15.61
N ARG A 97 -0.78 -0.63 -16.82
CA ARG A 97 0.05 -1.11 -17.93
C ARG A 97 1.50 -0.66 -17.85
N ARG A 98 1.81 0.29 -16.98
CA ARG A 98 3.17 0.82 -16.89
C ARG A 98 4.15 -0.09 -16.14
N GLY A 99 3.67 -1.19 -15.62
CA GLY A 99 4.54 -2.22 -15.03
C GLY A 99 5.06 -1.92 -13.64
N GLY A 100 4.45 -0.97 -12.96
CA GLY A 100 4.81 -0.64 -11.59
C GLY A 100 3.90 -1.28 -10.56
N VAL A 101 4.00 -0.79 -9.34
CA VAL A 101 3.13 -1.17 -8.22
C VAL A 101 2.19 0.00 -7.95
N CYS A 102 0.90 -0.26 -7.87
CA CYS A 102 -0.11 0.74 -7.53
C CYS A 102 -0.52 0.54 -6.07
N ALA A 103 -0.22 1.52 -5.22
CA ALA A 103 -0.64 1.53 -3.82
C ALA A 103 -1.83 2.49 -3.70
N VAL A 104 -3.00 1.98 -3.29
CA VAL A 104 -4.25 2.73 -3.33
C VAL A 104 -4.80 2.88 -1.92
N GLU A 105 -4.75 4.11 -1.37
CA GLU A 105 -5.36 4.44 -0.09
C GLU A 105 -6.84 4.79 -0.30
N TRP A 106 -7.67 4.53 0.71
CA TRP A 106 -9.11 4.72 0.64
C TRP A 106 -9.74 3.92 -0.51
N SER A 107 -9.28 2.66 -0.63
CA SER A 107 -9.68 1.80 -1.74
C SER A 107 -11.18 1.45 -1.71
N GLU A 108 -11.83 1.64 -0.58
CA GLU A 108 -13.27 1.34 -0.43
C GLU A 108 -14.13 2.09 -1.44
N THR A 109 -13.71 3.31 -1.81
CA THR A 109 -14.49 4.13 -2.74
C THR A 109 -14.36 3.69 -4.19
N VAL A 110 -13.34 2.89 -4.51
CA VAL A 110 -13.04 2.48 -5.88
C VAL A 110 -12.96 0.96 -6.03
N GLN A 111 -13.62 0.25 -5.13
CA GLN A 111 -13.53 -1.21 -5.04
C GLN A 111 -13.88 -1.91 -6.36
N GLU A 112 -14.77 -1.33 -7.15
CA GLU A 112 -15.17 -1.90 -8.44
C GLU A 112 -14.04 -1.92 -9.47
N ALA A 113 -13.00 -1.09 -9.29
CA ALA A 113 -11.84 -1.06 -10.17
C ALA A 113 -10.80 -2.10 -9.79
N LEU A 114 -10.95 -2.75 -8.65
CA LEU A 114 -9.97 -3.70 -8.10
C LEU A 114 -10.37 -5.12 -8.46
N ASP A 115 -9.40 -5.93 -8.87
CA ASP A 115 -9.67 -7.30 -9.31
C ASP A 115 -9.26 -8.35 -8.27
N ALA A 116 -9.37 -9.62 -8.64
CA ALA A 116 -9.10 -10.73 -7.75
C ALA A 116 -7.62 -10.87 -7.37
N ASP A 117 -6.73 -10.26 -8.14
CA ASP A 117 -5.29 -10.31 -7.88
C ASP A 117 -4.82 -9.21 -6.92
N THR A 118 -5.72 -8.33 -6.51
CA THR A 118 -5.39 -7.23 -5.60
C THR A 118 -4.96 -7.77 -4.24
N ILE A 119 -3.88 -7.19 -3.71
CA ILE A 119 -3.43 -7.46 -2.35
C ILE A 119 -4.05 -6.40 -1.45
N TYR A 120 -4.69 -6.83 -0.37
CA TYR A 120 -5.33 -5.92 0.58
C TYR A 120 -4.51 -5.82 1.86
N VAL A 121 -4.28 -4.59 2.30
CA VAL A 121 -3.61 -4.31 3.56
C VAL A 121 -4.56 -3.46 4.40
N ASP A 122 -5.06 -4.05 5.48
CA ASP A 122 -5.92 -3.34 6.41
C ASP A 122 -5.08 -2.94 7.62
N ILE A 123 -5.10 -1.66 7.97
CA ILE A 123 -4.31 -1.14 9.09
C ILE A 123 -5.25 -0.49 10.08
N ARG A 124 -5.25 -1.01 11.31
CA ARG A 124 -6.10 -0.49 12.39
C ARG A 124 -5.25 -0.18 13.61
N ARG A 125 -5.74 0.75 14.42
CA ARG A 125 -5.12 1.03 15.70
C ARG A 125 -5.33 -0.15 16.63
N GLY A 126 -4.31 -0.46 17.43
CA GLY A 126 -4.38 -1.51 18.43
C GLY A 126 -4.82 -0.98 19.78
N ALA A 127 -4.51 -1.75 20.83
CA ALA A 127 -4.92 -1.42 22.19
C ALA A 127 -4.20 -0.20 22.76
N GLU A 128 -2.98 0.04 22.32
CA GLU A 128 -2.17 1.19 22.77
C GLU A 128 -1.95 2.17 21.62
N ASP A 129 -1.59 3.41 21.98
CA ASP A 129 -1.49 4.50 20.99
C ASP A 129 -0.53 4.19 19.85
N ASN A 130 0.60 3.53 20.15
CA ASN A 130 1.60 3.21 19.13
C ASN A 130 1.35 1.91 18.41
N GLN A 131 0.39 1.14 18.89
CA GLN A 131 0.15 -0.19 18.37
C GLN A 131 -0.73 -0.16 17.14
N ARG A 132 -0.35 -0.97 16.14
CA ARG A 132 -1.14 -1.14 14.92
C ARG A 132 -1.31 -2.63 14.66
N VAL A 133 -2.47 -2.98 14.12
CA VAL A 133 -2.76 -4.34 13.68
C VAL A 133 -2.94 -4.29 12.17
N LEU A 134 -2.11 -5.04 11.46
CA LEU A 134 -2.15 -5.08 10.01
C LEU A 134 -2.62 -6.46 9.57
N THR A 135 -3.62 -6.49 8.70
CA THR A 135 -4.10 -7.73 8.10
C THR A 135 -3.80 -7.67 6.61
N ILE A 136 -3.00 -8.61 6.14
CA ILE A 136 -2.57 -8.68 4.74
C ILE A 136 -3.18 -9.93 4.12
N ARG A 137 -3.85 -9.76 2.99
CA ARG A 137 -4.49 -10.87 2.28
C ARG A 137 -4.42 -10.65 0.79
N GLY A 138 -4.45 -11.75 0.06
CA GLY A 138 -4.40 -11.75 -1.40
C GLY A 138 -3.71 -13.00 -1.90
N PRO A 139 -3.74 -13.26 -3.21
CA PRO A 139 -3.12 -14.45 -3.78
C PRO A 139 -1.63 -14.51 -3.46
N GLY A 140 -1.21 -15.63 -2.88
CA GLY A 140 0.18 -15.84 -2.52
C GLY A 140 0.60 -15.30 -1.17
N PHE A 141 -0.30 -14.65 -0.43
CA PHE A 141 0.04 -14.02 0.84
C PHE A 141 -0.66 -14.61 2.06
N GLU A 142 -1.49 -15.63 1.86
CA GLU A 142 -2.27 -16.23 2.95
C GLU A 142 -1.38 -16.87 4.02
N ALA A 143 -0.23 -17.39 3.62
CA ALA A 143 0.68 -18.08 4.53
C ALA A 143 1.99 -17.34 4.75
N LEU A 144 2.17 -16.16 4.17
CA LEU A 144 3.43 -15.43 4.25
C LEU A 144 3.51 -14.63 5.54
N SER A 145 4.58 -14.82 6.29
CA SER A 145 4.79 -14.12 7.56
C SER A 145 5.81 -13.00 7.40
N LEU A 146 5.33 -11.80 7.11
CA LEU A 146 6.19 -10.62 6.97
C LEU A 146 6.75 -10.16 8.31
N GLY A 147 5.91 -10.18 9.36
CA GLY A 147 6.29 -9.69 10.67
C GLY A 147 7.43 -10.47 11.32
N LYS A 148 7.56 -11.73 10.97
CA LYS A 148 8.62 -12.56 11.51
C LYS A 148 10.00 -12.08 11.05
N GLU A 149 10.11 -11.59 9.83
CA GLU A 149 11.37 -11.04 9.33
C GLU A 149 11.60 -9.63 9.89
N GLY A 150 10.55 -8.82 9.93
CA GLY A 150 10.63 -7.45 10.42
C GLY A 150 10.90 -7.36 11.91
N ALA A 151 10.52 -8.37 12.68
CA ALA A 151 10.68 -8.39 14.11
C ALA A 151 12.11 -8.73 14.56
N ARG A 152 12.97 -9.08 13.66
CA ARG A 152 14.35 -9.49 14.02
C ARG A 152 15.36 -8.36 13.82
#